data_397150de6e3bcbe972806f3607c87b9e
#
_entry.id   397150de6e3bcbe972806f3607c87b9e
#
_cell.length_a   1.000
_cell.length_b   1.000
_cell.length_c   1.000
_cell.angle_alpha   90.00
_cell.angle_beta   90.00
_cell.angle_gamma   90.00
#
_symmetry.space_group_name_H-M   'P 1'
#
loop_
_entity.id
_entity.type
_entity.pdbx_description
1 polymer ?
#
loop_
_entity_poly.entity_id
_entity_poly.type
_entity_poly.pdbx_seq_one_letter_code
_entity_poly.pdbx_strand_id
1 'polypeptide(L)'
;MTARFLLKTLVPVAAAAALLVACGSTGTQPSTWVYVSNADSQDLSVYQLDHAAGALRHADTVPLGGQAMPMAVSPDKRTLYVALRSQPYRVVSLAIDPENGRLRKLGESPLADSMANIDTDATGRWLFAASYGGNKITVNRIGVDGQAGPVVQSIPTSPNAHAIHADAANRYVFATSLGGDNLSSWRFNPDTGQLTANDPALTSITPAKAGPRHFTWDKAQRRMYLLNELDASVHVLEYDAARGTLRDLQRLSTLPAGFTGKPWAADLHLSPDGRTLYTSERTSSTLSAFRVDAASGQLQLLAQVPTEKTPRGFAVDSSGRFLIAAGQESHSVSVHPIDPATGVPGTPQRFPAGKNPNWVEIVDLP
;
A
#
# COMPACT_ATOMS: atom_id res chain seq x y z
N MET A 1 -23.84 -57.70 -80.12
CA MET A 1 -22.82 -56.81 -79.44
C MET A 1 -23.55 -55.56 -78.99
N THR A 2 -23.96 -55.53 -77.78
CA THR A 2 -24.82 -54.43 -77.22
C THR A 2 -23.98 -53.76 -76.09
N ALA A 3 -23.58 -52.52 -76.31
CA ALA A 3 -22.94 -51.65 -75.33
C ALA A 3 -23.97 -50.99 -74.40
N ARG A 4 -23.83 -51.24 -73.10
CA ARG A 4 -24.62 -50.53 -72.07
C ARG A 4 -23.92 -49.26 -71.63
N PHE A 5 -24.53 -48.13 -71.83
CA PHE A 5 -24.13 -46.82 -71.22
C PHE A 5 -24.58 -46.74 -69.76
N LEU A 6 -23.64 -46.57 -68.83
CA LEU A 6 -23.95 -46.23 -67.43
C LEU A 6 -23.98 -44.70 -67.28
N LEU A 7 -25.15 -44.21 -66.94
CA LEU A 7 -25.35 -42.78 -66.57
C LEU A 7 -24.93 -42.61 -65.09
N LYS A 8 -23.89 -41.80 -64.88
CA LYS A 8 -23.49 -41.36 -63.49
C LYS A 8 -24.26 -40.11 -63.12
N THR A 9 -25.14 -40.21 -62.16
CA THR A 9 -25.83 -39.10 -61.52
C THR A 9 -24.88 -38.40 -60.54
N LEU A 10 -24.58 -37.11 -60.79
CA LEU A 10 -23.93 -36.20 -59.84
C LEU A 10 -24.96 -35.67 -58.83
N VAL A 11 -24.74 -35.88 -57.54
CA VAL A 11 -25.46 -35.25 -56.44
C VAL A 11 -24.67 -34.00 -56.02
N PRO A 12 -25.29 -32.81 -55.96
CA PRO A 12 -24.61 -31.62 -55.44
C PRO A 12 -24.61 -31.65 -53.90
N VAL A 13 -23.39 -31.60 -53.34
CA VAL A 13 -23.19 -31.37 -51.89
C VAL A 13 -23.36 -29.87 -51.62
N ALA A 14 -24.45 -29.50 -50.95
CA ALA A 14 -24.64 -28.15 -50.42
C ALA A 14 -23.78 -28.00 -49.17
N ALA A 15 -22.74 -27.18 -49.23
CA ALA A 15 -21.94 -26.77 -48.05
C ALA A 15 -22.75 -25.71 -47.25
N ALA A 16 -23.29 -26.09 -46.11
CA ALA A 16 -23.85 -25.16 -45.15
C ALA A 16 -22.71 -24.50 -44.37
N ALA A 17 -22.41 -23.23 -44.66
CA ALA A 17 -21.54 -22.40 -43.84
C ALA A 17 -22.22 -22.04 -42.53
N ALA A 18 -21.86 -22.70 -41.43
CA ALA A 18 -22.28 -22.31 -40.10
C ALA A 18 -21.49 -21.04 -39.68
N LEU A 19 -22.16 -19.89 -39.65
CA LEU A 19 -21.68 -18.69 -39.01
C LEU A 19 -21.66 -18.93 -37.48
N LEU A 20 -20.50 -19.20 -36.94
CA LEU A 20 -20.25 -19.11 -35.49
C LEU A 20 -20.26 -17.63 -35.11
N VAL A 21 -21.38 -17.13 -34.62
CA VAL A 21 -21.44 -15.88 -33.88
C VAL A 21 -20.75 -16.15 -32.54
N ALA A 22 -19.50 -15.77 -32.43
CA ALA A 22 -18.80 -15.71 -31.14
C ALA A 22 -19.49 -14.59 -30.33
N CYS A 23 -20.38 -14.97 -29.42
CA CYS A 23 -20.78 -14.10 -28.32
C CYS A 23 -19.52 -13.89 -27.46
N GLY A 24 -18.75 -12.86 -27.79
CA GLY A 24 -17.71 -12.34 -26.90
C GLY A 24 -18.41 -11.86 -25.64
N SER A 25 -18.26 -12.59 -24.53
CA SER A 25 -18.51 -12.05 -23.21
C SER A 25 -17.58 -10.86 -23.06
N THR A 26 -18.11 -9.65 -23.13
CA THR A 26 -17.44 -8.43 -22.71
C THR A 26 -17.32 -8.45 -21.18
N GLY A 27 -16.53 -9.39 -20.65
CA GLY A 27 -16.02 -9.27 -19.28
C GLY A 27 -15.23 -7.97 -19.23
N THR A 28 -15.70 -7.00 -18.47
CA THR A 28 -14.95 -5.79 -18.17
C THR A 28 -13.58 -6.22 -17.67
N GLN A 29 -12.51 -5.81 -18.38
CA GLN A 29 -11.14 -6.06 -17.90
C GLN A 29 -11.00 -5.32 -16.55
N PRO A 30 -10.43 -5.97 -15.53
CA PRO A 30 -10.19 -5.30 -14.26
C PRO A 30 -9.48 -3.97 -14.49
N SER A 31 -10.00 -2.91 -13.91
CA SER A 31 -9.43 -1.57 -14.00
C SER A 31 -8.64 -1.26 -12.74
N THR A 32 -7.42 -0.74 -12.90
CA THR A 32 -6.56 -0.36 -11.78
C THR A 32 -6.62 1.15 -11.56
N TRP A 33 -6.96 1.53 -10.35
CA TRP A 33 -7.11 2.91 -9.93
C TRP A 33 -6.04 3.28 -8.91
N VAL A 34 -5.54 4.50 -9.04
CA VAL A 34 -4.46 5.05 -8.20
C VAL A 34 -4.96 6.32 -7.55
N TYR A 35 -4.93 6.33 -6.23
CA TYR A 35 -5.31 7.47 -5.40
C TYR A 35 -4.06 8.05 -4.77
N VAL A 36 -3.87 9.36 -4.92
CA VAL A 36 -2.69 10.07 -4.40
C VAL A 36 -3.15 11.22 -3.52
N SER A 37 -2.76 11.23 -2.26
CA SER A 37 -3.05 12.36 -1.37
C SER A 37 -2.05 13.49 -1.56
N ASN A 38 -2.57 14.72 -1.67
CA ASN A 38 -1.80 15.94 -1.88
C ASN A 38 -2.00 16.88 -0.69
N ALA A 39 -1.00 16.96 0.21
CA ALA A 39 -1.15 17.65 1.48
C ALA A 39 -1.43 19.15 1.32
N ASP A 40 -0.67 19.83 0.46
CA ASP A 40 -0.74 21.28 0.34
C ASP A 40 -1.82 21.74 -0.65
N SER A 41 -2.22 20.90 -1.60
CA SER A 41 -3.43 21.11 -2.41
C SER A 41 -4.71 20.78 -1.66
N GLN A 42 -4.64 20.01 -0.56
CA GLN A 42 -5.78 19.61 0.26
C GLN A 42 -6.81 18.77 -0.50
N ASP A 43 -6.32 17.92 -1.41
CA ASP A 43 -7.13 17.09 -2.31
C ASP A 43 -6.54 15.69 -2.50
N LEU A 44 -7.27 14.88 -3.27
CA LEU A 44 -6.78 13.63 -3.86
C LEU A 44 -6.72 13.78 -5.37
N SER A 45 -5.62 13.35 -5.97
CA SER A 45 -5.57 13.05 -7.40
C SER A 45 -6.00 11.59 -7.63
N VAL A 46 -6.92 11.39 -8.56
CA VAL A 46 -7.42 10.06 -8.96
C VAL A 46 -6.95 9.78 -10.38
N TYR A 47 -6.30 8.63 -10.56
CA TYR A 47 -5.82 8.19 -11.87
C TYR A 47 -6.31 6.78 -12.17
N GLN A 48 -6.43 6.48 -13.47
CA GLN A 48 -6.49 5.12 -13.96
C GLN A 48 -5.12 4.71 -14.49
N LEU A 49 -4.62 3.52 -14.09
CA LEU A 49 -3.38 2.96 -14.62
C LEU A 49 -3.65 2.23 -15.93
N ASP A 50 -3.01 2.67 -17.01
CA ASP A 50 -2.95 1.95 -18.28
C ASP A 50 -1.80 0.92 -18.22
N HIS A 51 -2.14 -0.34 -18.04
CA HIS A 51 -1.15 -1.42 -17.96
C HIS A 51 -0.40 -1.70 -19.27
N ALA A 52 -0.93 -1.31 -20.41
CA ALA A 52 -0.25 -1.51 -21.70
C ALA A 52 0.84 -0.45 -21.91
N ALA A 53 0.54 0.79 -21.54
CA ALA A 53 1.45 1.91 -21.70
C ALA A 53 2.35 2.15 -20.46
N GLY A 54 2.00 1.58 -19.28
CA GLY A 54 2.63 1.93 -18.01
C GLY A 54 2.41 3.41 -17.65
N ALA A 55 1.23 3.94 -17.96
CA ALA A 55 0.93 5.35 -17.86
C ALA A 55 -0.28 5.64 -16.96
N LEU A 56 -0.28 6.80 -16.29
CA LEU A 56 -1.42 7.27 -15.51
C LEU A 56 -2.27 8.23 -16.35
N ARG A 57 -3.56 7.95 -16.41
CA ARG A 57 -4.55 8.86 -16.95
C ARG A 57 -5.30 9.53 -15.81
N HIS A 58 -5.13 10.84 -15.65
CA HIS A 58 -5.87 11.61 -14.66
C HIS A 58 -7.38 11.52 -14.92
N ALA A 59 -8.13 11.14 -13.91
CA ALA A 59 -9.58 10.93 -13.99
C ALA A 59 -10.37 11.96 -13.17
N ASP A 60 -9.86 12.35 -11.99
CA ASP A 60 -10.55 13.28 -11.11
C ASP A 60 -9.58 13.95 -10.11
N THR A 61 -10.02 15.05 -9.52
CA THR A 61 -9.39 15.70 -8.37
C THR A 61 -10.48 15.95 -7.31
N VAL A 62 -10.31 15.33 -6.14
CA VAL A 62 -11.34 15.34 -5.08
C VAL A 62 -10.89 16.27 -3.94
N PRO A 63 -11.50 17.45 -3.76
CA PRO A 63 -11.14 18.35 -2.69
C PRO A 63 -11.59 17.80 -1.34
N LEU A 64 -10.72 17.88 -0.32
CA LEU A 64 -10.98 17.38 1.03
C LEU A 64 -11.04 18.49 2.09
N GLY A 65 -10.54 19.69 1.76
CA GLY A 65 -10.59 20.84 2.67
C GLY A 65 -9.68 20.69 3.90
N GLY A 66 -8.54 20.02 3.75
CA GLY A 66 -7.54 19.85 4.77
C GLY A 66 -6.34 19.04 4.28
N GLN A 67 -5.22 19.07 5.01
CA GLN A 67 -3.98 18.39 4.62
C GLN A 67 -4.17 16.87 4.55
N ALA A 68 -4.46 16.37 3.35
CA ALA A 68 -4.63 14.95 3.07
C ALA A 68 -3.28 14.23 3.15
N MET A 69 -3.16 13.24 4.06
CA MET A 69 -1.91 12.51 4.23
C MET A 69 -2.13 11.00 4.27
N PRO A 70 -2.15 10.28 5.42
CA PRO A 70 -2.26 8.84 5.36
C PRO A 70 -3.65 8.43 4.85
N MET A 71 -3.63 7.40 4.03
CA MET A 71 -4.83 6.75 3.51
C MET A 71 -4.84 5.27 3.90
N ALA A 72 -6.03 4.68 3.88
CA ALA A 72 -6.24 3.23 3.98
C ALA A 72 -7.46 2.82 3.16
N VAL A 73 -7.37 1.68 2.49
CA VAL A 73 -8.49 1.10 1.73
C VAL A 73 -9.16 0.02 2.58
N SER A 74 -10.49 -0.02 2.60
CA SER A 74 -11.21 -1.12 3.26
C SER A 74 -10.90 -2.47 2.61
N PRO A 75 -10.93 -3.60 3.37
CA PRO A 75 -10.62 -4.93 2.82
C PRO A 75 -11.49 -5.34 1.64
N ASP A 76 -12.73 -4.86 1.57
CA ASP A 76 -13.67 -5.08 0.46
C ASP A 76 -13.47 -4.13 -0.72
N LYS A 77 -12.49 -3.22 -0.64
CA LYS A 77 -12.14 -2.21 -1.65
C LYS A 77 -13.25 -1.23 -1.99
N ARG A 78 -14.22 -1.05 -1.11
CA ARG A 78 -15.37 -0.16 -1.33
C ARG A 78 -15.22 1.22 -0.71
N THR A 79 -14.29 1.37 0.24
CA THR A 79 -14.10 2.62 0.96
C THR A 79 -12.62 2.98 1.04
N LEU A 80 -12.32 4.25 0.75
CA LEU A 80 -11.03 4.88 1.01
C LEU A 80 -11.16 5.80 2.20
N TYR A 81 -10.32 5.63 3.20
CA TYR A 81 -10.20 6.50 4.36
C TYR A 81 -9.02 7.42 4.18
N VAL A 82 -9.19 8.71 4.48
CA VAL A 82 -8.15 9.72 4.38
C VAL A 82 -8.08 10.52 5.68
N ALA A 83 -6.96 10.45 6.38
CA ALA A 83 -6.75 11.28 7.57
C ALA A 83 -6.23 12.67 7.18
N LEU A 84 -6.89 13.70 7.69
CA LEU A 84 -6.50 15.10 7.50
C LEU A 84 -5.68 15.58 8.70
N ARG A 85 -4.47 16.07 8.43
CA ARG A 85 -3.50 16.51 9.44
C ARG A 85 -3.57 18.00 9.74
N SER A 86 -4.52 18.72 9.17
CA SER A 86 -4.88 20.09 9.55
C SER A 86 -6.07 20.09 10.50
N GLN A 87 -6.15 21.06 11.41
CA GLN A 87 -7.27 21.20 12.33
C GLN A 87 -8.55 21.70 11.63
N PRO A 88 -9.73 21.18 12.03
CA PRO A 88 -9.92 20.11 12.99
C PRO A 88 -9.47 18.76 12.43
N TYR A 89 -8.71 17.96 13.23
CA TYR A 89 -8.25 16.64 12.81
C TYR A 89 -9.44 15.72 12.60
N ARG A 90 -9.50 15.08 11.42
CA ARG A 90 -10.61 14.21 11.04
C ARG A 90 -10.20 13.17 10.02
N VAL A 91 -10.96 12.10 9.94
CA VAL A 91 -10.89 11.13 8.84
C VAL A 91 -12.08 11.35 7.92
N VAL A 92 -11.82 11.41 6.62
CA VAL A 92 -12.84 11.43 5.56
C VAL A 92 -13.01 10.02 5.04
N SER A 93 -14.25 9.53 5.02
CA SER A 93 -14.62 8.25 4.42
C SER A 93 -15.21 8.50 3.03
N LEU A 94 -14.63 7.86 2.01
CA LEU A 94 -14.99 8.03 0.61
C LEU A 94 -15.39 6.67 0.02
N ALA A 95 -16.61 6.56 -0.51
CA ALA A 95 -17.00 5.37 -1.28
C ALA A 95 -16.25 5.35 -2.61
N ILE A 96 -15.72 4.19 -2.96
CA ILE A 96 -15.10 3.91 -4.25
C ILE A 96 -16.19 3.33 -5.17
N ASP A 97 -16.44 3.97 -6.29
CA ASP A 97 -17.34 3.46 -7.31
C ASP A 97 -16.69 2.27 -8.03
N PRO A 98 -17.26 1.06 -7.94
CA PRO A 98 -16.65 -0.14 -8.50
C PRO A 98 -16.57 -0.14 -10.04
N GLU A 99 -17.35 0.69 -10.73
CA GLU A 99 -17.38 0.73 -12.19
C GLU A 99 -16.30 1.66 -12.77
N ASN A 100 -15.98 2.75 -12.04
CA ASN A 100 -15.16 3.82 -12.62
C ASN A 100 -14.15 4.44 -11.63
N GLY A 101 -13.97 3.86 -10.44
CA GLY A 101 -12.99 4.27 -9.44
C GLY A 101 -13.18 5.68 -8.87
N ARG A 102 -14.28 6.36 -9.21
CA ARG A 102 -14.57 7.70 -8.67
C ARG A 102 -14.90 7.65 -7.19
N LEU A 103 -14.57 8.71 -6.51
CA LEU A 103 -14.77 8.82 -5.07
C LEU A 103 -15.98 9.69 -4.75
N ARG A 104 -16.83 9.19 -3.86
CA ARG A 104 -17.96 9.92 -3.32
C ARG A 104 -17.88 9.97 -1.79
N LYS A 105 -17.89 11.16 -1.22
CA LYS A 105 -17.85 11.35 0.23
C LYS A 105 -19.05 10.68 0.91
N LEU A 106 -18.75 9.81 1.88
CA LEU A 106 -19.73 9.19 2.78
C LEU A 106 -19.95 10.07 4.03
N GLY A 107 -18.85 10.54 4.63
CA GLY A 107 -18.88 11.36 5.82
C GLY A 107 -17.49 11.67 6.35
N GLU A 108 -17.47 12.35 7.48
CA GLU A 108 -16.26 12.68 8.23
C GLU A 108 -16.45 12.35 9.71
N SER A 109 -15.38 11.96 10.40
CA SER A 109 -15.36 11.76 11.83
C SER A 109 -14.13 12.38 12.48
N PRO A 110 -14.26 12.93 13.71
CA PRO A 110 -13.11 13.47 14.41
C PRO A 110 -12.05 12.40 14.67
N LEU A 111 -10.79 12.78 14.51
CA LEU A 111 -9.64 12.04 15.01
C LEU A 111 -9.11 12.66 16.30
N ALA A 112 -8.55 11.83 17.17
CA ALA A 112 -8.01 12.28 18.45
C ALA A 112 -6.78 13.19 18.31
N ASP A 113 -6.13 13.16 17.13
CA ASP A 113 -4.91 13.92 16.87
C ASP A 113 -4.57 13.92 15.37
N SER A 114 -3.43 14.57 15.01
CA SER A 114 -2.81 14.46 13.68
C SER A 114 -2.18 13.08 13.49
N MET A 115 -2.75 12.27 12.59
CA MET A 115 -2.29 10.89 12.38
C MET A 115 -1.17 10.81 11.33
N ALA A 116 -0.14 10.02 11.64
CA ALA A 116 0.95 9.72 10.72
C ALA A 116 0.64 8.53 9.82
N ASN A 117 -0.18 7.60 10.32
CA ASN A 117 -0.64 6.40 9.61
C ASN A 117 -2.05 6.05 10.09
N ILE A 118 -2.83 5.48 9.19
CA ILE A 118 -4.11 4.80 9.48
C ILE A 118 -4.14 3.47 8.73
N ASP A 119 -4.86 2.49 9.28
CA ASP A 119 -5.10 1.20 8.64
C ASP A 119 -6.42 0.61 9.13
N THR A 120 -6.97 -0.34 8.38
CA THR A 120 -8.17 -1.08 8.79
C THR A 120 -7.81 -2.44 9.35
N ASP A 121 -8.64 -2.98 10.25
CA ASP A 121 -8.55 -4.38 10.62
C ASP A 121 -8.99 -5.30 9.46
N ALA A 122 -8.65 -6.57 9.51
CA ALA A 122 -8.96 -7.54 8.44
C ALA A 122 -10.47 -7.70 8.16
N THR A 123 -11.34 -7.30 9.08
CA THR A 123 -12.81 -7.36 8.91
C THR A 123 -13.41 -6.07 8.37
N GLY A 124 -12.64 -4.98 8.30
CA GLY A 124 -13.12 -3.65 7.93
C GLY A 124 -14.07 -3.02 8.95
N ARG A 125 -14.09 -3.52 10.21
CA ARG A 125 -14.95 -2.98 11.27
C ARG A 125 -14.25 -1.95 12.15
N TRP A 126 -12.92 -1.87 12.06
CA TRP A 126 -12.10 -1.02 12.90
C TRP A 126 -11.06 -0.27 12.07
N LEU A 127 -10.89 1.01 12.39
CA LEU A 127 -9.82 1.84 11.87
C LEU A 127 -8.81 2.10 12.99
N PHE A 128 -7.58 1.67 12.77
CA PHE A 128 -6.44 1.99 13.62
C PHE A 128 -5.79 3.27 13.15
N ALA A 129 -5.24 4.04 14.08
CA ALA A 129 -4.48 5.24 13.75
C ALA A 129 -3.32 5.47 14.71
N ALA A 130 -2.19 5.96 14.21
CA ALA A 130 -0.99 6.29 14.97
C ALA A 130 -0.69 7.79 14.85
N SER A 131 -0.55 8.47 15.99
CA SER A 131 -0.22 9.89 16.05
C SER A 131 1.23 10.13 16.43
N TYR A 132 1.97 10.78 15.53
CA TYR A 132 3.36 11.14 15.73
C TYR A 132 3.52 12.23 16.83
N GLY A 133 2.78 13.32 16.71
CA GLY A 133 2.84 14.43 17.66
C GLY A 133 2.15 14.14 18.98
N GLY A 134 1.10 13.31 18.95
CA GLY A 134 0.31 12.96 20.13
C GLY A 134 0.85 11.78 20.94
N ASN A 135 1.87 11.06 20.44
CA ASN A 135 2.45 9.88 21.11
C ASN A 135 1.38 8.87 21.55
N LYS A 136 0.48 8.53 20.64
CA LYS A 136 -0.66 7.64 20.93
C LYS A 136 -1.06 6.85 19.69
N ILE A 137 -1.76 5.76 19.95
CA ILE A 137 -2.55 5.04 18.96
C ILE A 137 -4.04 5.14 19.33
N THR A 138 -4.91 5.04 18.32
CA THR A 138 -6.34 5.03 18.51
C THR A 138 -7.03 3.95 17.72
N VAL A 139 -8.19 3.54 18.20
CA VAL A 139 -9.11 2.65 17.49
C VAL A 139 -10.42 3.39 17.31
N ASN A 140 -10.91 3.43 16.08
CA ASN A 140 -12.20 3.98 15.71
C ASN A 140 -13.10 2.86 15.17
N ARG A 141 -14.40 2.91 15.46
CA ARG A 141 -15.34 1.96 14.86
C ARG A 141 -15.63 2.37 13.42
N ILE A 142 -15.73 1.39 12.51
CA ILE A 142 -16.30 1.58 11.17
C ILE A 142 -17.73 1.07 11.19
N GLY A 143 -18.67 1.89 10.71
CA GLY A 143 -20.08 1.56 10.60
C GLY A 143 -20.35 0.60 9.44
N VAL A 144 -21.53 0.00 9.45
CA VAL A 144 -21.99 -0.88 8.35
C VAL A 144 -22.16 -0.15 7.01
N ASP A 145 -22.23 1.18 7.04
CA ASP A 145 -22.27 2.08 5.90
C ASP A 145 -20.86 2.44 5.37
N GLY A 146 -19.81 1.88 5.97
CA GLY A 146 -18.42 2.14 5.62
C GLY A 146 -17.85 3.44 6.21
N GLN A 147 -18.60 4.20 6.99
CA GLN A 147 -18.08 5.42 7.59
C GLN A 147 -17.24 5.12 8.84
N ALA A 148 -16.06 5.73 8.94
CA ALA A 148 -15.32 5.74 10.19
C ALA A 148 -16.09 6.57 11.23
N GLY A 149 -16.27 6.00 12.41
CA GLY A 149 -16.97 6.62 13.55
C GLY A 149 -16.01 7.24 14.57
N PRO A 150 -16.50 7.56 15.76
CA PRO A 150 -15.70 8.16 16.82
C PRO A 150 -14.64 7.18 17.34
N VAL A 151 -13.64 7.75 18.03
CA VAL A 151 -12.61 7.00 18.75
C VAL A 151 -13.26 6.20 19.89
N VAL A 152 -13.01 4.88 19.92
CA VAL A 152 -13.48 3.99 20.99
C VAL A 152 -12.38 3.67 21.99
N GLN A 153 -11.11 3.80 21.58
CA GLN A 153 -9.96 3.62 22.46
C GLN A 153 -8.81 4.53 22.03
N SER A 154 -8.12 5.11 23.01
CA SER A 154 -6.89 5.91 22.82
C SER A 154 -5.86 5.44 23.83
N ILE A 155 -4.69 5.07 23.36
CA ILE A 155 -3.62 4.45 24.17
C ILE A 155 -2.34 5.26 23.98
N PRO A 156 -1.68 5.71 25.05
CA PRO A 156 -0.37 6.35 24.97
C PRO A 156 0.69 5.33 24.52
N THR A 157 1.67 5.79 23.75
CA THR A 157 2.80 5.01 23.29
C THR A 157 4.12 5.63 23.76
N SER A 158 5.24 4.97 23.43
CA SER A 158 6.53 5.64 23.39
C SER A 158 6.50 6.80 22.37
N PRO A 159 7.44 7.77 22.42
CA PRO A 159 7.40 8.95 21.57
C PRO A 159 7.32 8.66 20.07
N ASN A 160 6.52 9.48 19.38
CA ASN A 160 6.40 9.53 17.93
C ASN A 160 5.85 8.23 17.31
N ALA A 161 4.65 7.78 17.72
CA ALA A 161 3.98 6.66 17.07
C ALA A 161 3.79 6.96 15.58
N HIS A 162 4.23 6.04 14.68
CA HIS A 162 4.28 6.35 13.26
C HIS A 162 3.48 5.40 12.38
N ALA A 163 3.51 4.09 12.59
CA ALA A 163 2.73 3.11 11.86
C ALA A 163 1.96 2.20 12.80
N ILE A 164 0.82 1.69 12.33
CA ILE A 164 -0.02 0.75 13.07
C ILE A 164 -0.74 -0.20 12.10
N HIS A 165 -0.57 -1.51 12.28
CA HIS A 165 -1.23 -2.54 11.47
C HIS A 165 -1.54 -3.78 12.31
N ALA A 166 -2.63 -4.47 11.96
CA ALA A 166 -2.94 -5.79 12.50
C ALA A 166 -2.16 -6.90 11.78
N ASP A 167 -2.00 -8.06 12.45
CA ASP A 167 -1.61 -9.28 11.77
C ASP A 167 -2.78 -9.83 10.92
N ALA A 168 -2.51 -10.68 9.92
CA ALA A 168 -3.55 -11.21 9.04
C ALA A 168 -4.60 -12.08 9.79
N ALA A 169 -4.21 -12.65 10.93
CA ALA A 169 -5.13 -13.40 11.78
C ALA A 169 -6.02 -12.49 12.64
N ASN A 170 -5.82 -11.18 12.56
CA ASN A 170 -6.57 -10.17 13.31
C ASN A 170 -6.53 -10.38 14.84
N ARG A 171 -5.39 -10.90 15.35
CA ARG A 171 -5.20 -11.22 16.77
C ARG A 171 -4.25 -10.27 17.48
N TYR A 172 -3.29 -9.75 16.75
CA TYR A 172 -2.28 -8.82 17.27
C TYR A 172 -2.21 -7.57 16.42
N VAL A 173 -2.01 -6.43 17.07
CA VAL A 173 -1.74 -5.14 16.44
C VAL A 173 -0.37 -4.67 16.85
N PHE A 174 0.41 -4.19 15.90
CA PHE A 174 1.74 -3.65 16.12
C PHE A 174 1.75 -2.17 15.77
N ALA A 175 2.49 -1.39 16.57
CA ALA A 175 2.71 0.03 16.27
C ALA A 175 4.16 0.41 16.51
N THR A 176 4.75 1.15 15.58
CA THR A 176 6.10 1.71 15.71
C THR A 176 6.06 2.98 16.52
N SER A 177 7.11 3.21 17.31
CA SER A 177 7.38 4.48 18.00
C SER A 177 8.77 4.96 17.59
N LEU A 178 8.82 5.90 16.64
CA LEU A 178 10.05 6.36 16.00
C LEU A 178 11.03 6.98 17.02
N GLY A 179 10.56 7.87 17.89
CA GLY A 179 11.37 8.48 18.94
C GLY A 179 11.61 7.57 20.13
N GLY A 180 10.86 6.47 20.23
CA GLY A 180 11.03 5.45 21.27
C GLY A 180 11.93 4.30 20.88
N ASP A 181 12.38 4.21 19.62
CA ASP A 181 13.18 3.09 19.06
C ASP A 181 12.57 1.71 19.35
N ASN A 182 11.26 1.59 19.27
CA ASN A 182 10.59 0.32 19.55
C ASN A 182 9.30 0.12 18.72
N LEU A 183 8.85 -1.14 18.71
CA LEU A 183 7.50 -1.52 18.34
C LEU A 183 6.74 -1.93 19.59
N SER A 184 5.52 -1.44 19.73
CA SER A 184 4.55 -1.96 20.70
C SER A 184 3.72 -3.07 20.08
N SER A 185 3.39 -4.09 20.89
CA SER A 185 2.57 -5.24 20.51
C SER A 185 1.35 -5.33 21.41
N TRP A 186 0.19 -5.51 20.80
CA TRP A 186 -1.11 -5.48 21.46
C TRP A 186 -1.92 -6.71 21.05
N ARG A 187 -2.60 -7.35 22.00
CA ARG A 187 -3.66 -8.32 21.72
C ARG A 187 -4.91 -7.58 21.28
N PHE A 188 -5.48 -7.98 20.18
CA PHE A 188 -6.65 -7.35 19.60
C PHE A 188 -7.89 -8.23 19.78
N ASN A 189 -8.97 -7.62 20.26
CA ASN A 189 -10.30 -8.25 20.29
C ASN A 189 -11.13 -7.66 19.12
N PRO A 190 -11.33 -8.40 18.01
CA PRO A 190 -12.02 -7.88 16.83
C PRO A 190 -13.53 -7.69 17.05
N ASP A 191 -14.13 -8.22 18.11
CA ASP A 191 -15.54 -8.03 18.40
C ASP A 191 -15.82 -6.71 19.12
N THR A 192 -14.88 -6.28 19.97
CA THR A 192 -15.01 -5.07 20.77
C THR A 192 -14.13 -3.91 20.32
N GLY A 193 -13.12 -4.17 19.46
CA GLY A 193 -12.12 -3.20 19.05
C GLY A 193 -11.06 -2.90 20.12
N GLN A 194 -11.06 -3.64 21.23
CA GLN A 194 -10.15 -3.38 22.34
C GLN A 194 -8.76 -3.94 22.08
N LEU A 195 -7.76 -3.10 22.37
CA LEU A 195 -6.35 -3.45 22.43
C LEU A 195 -5.92 -3.58 23.89
N THR A 196 -5.26 -4.70 24.21
CA THR A 196 -4.61 -4.93 25.51
C THR A 196 -3.13 -5.22 25.29
N ALA A 197 -2.26 -4.72 26.16
CA ALA A 197 -0.83 -4.93 26.00
C ALA A 197 -0.48 -6.40 25.89
N ASN A 198 0.39 -6.77 24.97
CA ASN A 198 0.94 -8.12 24.86
C ASN A 198 2.06 -8.33 25.92
N ASP A 199 2.61 -9.53 25.98
CA ASP A 199 3.75 -9.87 26.82
C ASP A 199 4.83 -10.60 25.97
N PRO A 200 6.00 -9.96 25.73
CA PRO A 200 6.35 -8.58 26.05
C PRO A 200 5.52 -7.56 25.26
N ALA A 201 5.27 -6.40 25.89
CA ALA A 201 4.54 -5.30 25.25
C ALA A 201 5.37 -4.51 24.22
N LEU A 202 6.69 -4.55 24.34
CA LEU A 202 7.63 -3.78 23.51
C LEU A 202 8.73 -4.67 22.94
N THR A 203 9.06 -4.42 21.68
CA THR A 203 10.26 -4.95 21.01
C THR A 203 11.19 -3.76 20.72
N SER A 204 12.35 -3.71 21.36
CA SER A 204 13.36 -2.67 21.12
C SER A 204 14.07 -2.89 19.79
N ILE A 205 14.33 -1.79 19.08
CA ILE A 205 15.08 -1.79 17.81
C ILE A 205 16.49 -1.26 18.07
N THR A 206 17.47 -1.95 17.55
CA THR A 206 18.88 -1.61 17.72
C THR A 206 19.56 -1.37 16.38
N PRO A 207 20.53 -0.42 16.33
CA PRO A 207 20.98 0.45 17.42
C PRO A 207 19.93 1.50 17.80
N ALA A 208 20.07 2.10 18.97
CA ALA A 208 19.26 3.24 19.38
C ALA A 208 19.37 4.41 18.38
N LYS A 209 18.30 5.20 18.24
CA LYS A 209 18.13 6.29 17.27
C LYS A 209 18.01 5.80 15.82
N ALA A 210 17.60 4.55 15.61
CA ALA A 210 17.27 4.04 14.29
C ALA A 210 15.97 4.66 13.78
N GLY A 211 14.96 4.85 14.65
CA GLY A 211 13.70 5.50 14.34
C GLY A 211 12.76 4.59 13.56
N PRO A 212 12.20 3.51 14.13
CA PRO A 212 11.26 2.61 13.46
C PRO A 212 10.04 3.39 12.94
N ARG A 213 9.76 3.23 11.64
CA ARG A 213 8.78 4.06 10.95
C ARG A 213 7.63 3.26 10.36
N HIS A 214 7.82 2.61 9.23
CA HIS A 214 6.84 1.78 8.55
C HIS A 214 7.29 0.32 8.56
N PHE A 215 6.33 -0.60 8.49
CA PHE A 215 6.60 -2.03 8.37
C PHE A 215 5.58 -2.70 7.46
N THR A 216 5.96 -3.85 6.93
CA THR A 216 5.08 -4.72 6.14
C THR A 216 5.35 -6.18 6.46
N TRP A 217 4.42 -7.06 6.09
CA TRP A 217 4.49 -8.49 6.34
C TRP A 217 4.85 -9.28 5.08
N ASP A 218 5.55 -10.40 5.24
CA ASP A 218 5.58 -11.40 4.18
C ASP A 218 4.18 -12.04 4.04
N LYS A 219 3.89 -12.63 2.86
CA LYS A 219 2.58 -13.25 2.60
C LYS A 219 2.19 -14.35 3.60
N ALA A 220 3.19 -15.07 4.12
CA ALA A 220 2.98 -16.17 5.07
C ALA A 220 2.88 -15.67 6.51
N GLN A 221 3.05 -14.37 6.74
CA GLN A 221 3.09 -13.75 8.07
C GLN A 221 4.08 -14.46 9.01
N ARG A 222 5.25 -14.79 8.49
CA ARG A 222 6.37 -15.34 9.27
C ARG A 222 7.47 -14.31 9.50
N ARG A 223 7.45 -13.24 8.69
CA ARG A 223 8.43 -12.16 8.73
C ARG A 223 7.75 -10.81 8.67
N MET A 224 8.26 -9.88 9.47
CA MET A 224 7.97 -8.46 9.35
C MET A 224 9.22 -7.76 8.81
N TYR A 225 9.05 -6.90 7.81
CA TYR A 225 10.09 -6.00 7.33
C TYR A 225 9.82 -4.62 7.90
N LEU A 226 10.79 -4.07 8.63
CA LEU A 226 10.68 -2.80 9.31
C LEU A 226 11.70 -1.81 8.74
N LEU A 227 11.23 -0.65 8.31
CA LEU A 227 12.07 0.46 7.84
C LEU A 227 12.25 1.49 8.95
N ASN A 228 13.49 1.88 9.20
CA ASN A 228 13.85 2.93 10.13
C ASN A 228 14.11 4.25 9.39
N GLU A 229 13.55 5.35 9.90
CA GLU A 229 13.66 6.67 9.27
C GLU A 229 15.03 7.30 9.43
N LEU A 230 15.61 7.22 10.66
CA LEU A 230 16.72 8.07 11.07
C LEU A 230 18.10 7.53 10.68
N ASP A 231 18.22 6.24 10.44
CA ASP A 231 19.45 5.60 9.97
C ASP A 231 19.28 4.92 8.60
N ALA A 232 18.09 4.97 8.03
CA ALA A 232 17.69 4.34 6.77
C ALA A 232 18.06 2.85 6.71
N SER A 233 17.92 2.14 7.81
CA SER A 233 18.08 0.69 7.83
C SER A 233 16.74 -0.01 7.67
N VAL A 234 16.76 -1.20 7.04
CA VAL A 234 15.67 -2.15 7.01
C VAL A 234 16.01 -3.37 7.85
N HIS A 235 15.09 -3.78 8.74
CA HIS A 235 15.20 -5.00 9.54
C HIS A 235 14.31 -6.10 8.99
N VAL A 236 14.79 -7.34 9.09
CA VAL A 236 13.99 -8.54 8.94
C VAL A 236 13.72 -9.10 10.34
N LEU A 237 12.46 -9.11 10.73
CA LEU A 237 12.05 -9.61 12.04
C LEU A 237 11.27 -10.92 11.86
N GLU A 238 11.64 -11.97 12.60
CA GLU A 238 10.85 -13.19 12.69
C GLU A 238 9.63 -12.95 13.56
N TYR A 239 8.48 -13.40 13.09
CA TYR A 239 7.22 -13.28 13.80
C TYR A 239 6.76 -14.63 14.36
N ASP A 240 6.57 -14.69 15.67
CA ASP A 240 5.87 -15.78 16.35
C ASP A 240 4.38 -15.44 16.46
N ALA A 241 3.59 -15.97 15.53
CA ALA A 241 2.17 -15.72 15.45
C ALA A 241 1.36 -16.34 16.63
N ALA A 242 1.92 -17.29 17.39
CA ALA A 242 1.26 -17.85 18.57
C ALA A 242 1.35 -16.88 19.75
N ARG A 243 2.43 -16.11 19.84
CA ARG A 243 2.74 -15.22 20.97
C ARG A 243 2.59 -13.74 20.64
N GLY A 244 2.53 -13.36 19.32
CA GLY A 244 2.54 -11.96 18.88
C GLY A 244 3.88 -11.28 19.17
N THR A 245 5.01 -11.99 19.03
CA THR A 245 6.35 -11.48 19.36
C THR A 245 7.24 -11.43 18.13
N LEU A 246 8.25 -10.55 18.19
CA LEU A 246 9.18 -10.31 17.11
C LEU A 246 10.63 -10.57 17.57
N ARG A 247 11.46 -11.13 16.68
CA ARG A 247 12.88 -11.36 16.91
C ARG A 247 13.70 -10.89 15.70
N ASP A 248 14.71 -10.06 15.92
CA ASP A 248 15.57 -9.54 14.85
C ASP A 248 16.43 -10.65 14.24
N LEU A 249 16.46 -10.72 12.90
CA LEU A 249 17.23 -11.68 12.11
C LEU A 249 18.32 -11.02 11.27
N GLN A 250 18.03 -9.83 10.73
CA GLN A 250 18.93 -9.18 9.77
C GLN A 250 18.67 -7.67 9.76
N ARG A 251 19.71 -6.91 9.54
CA ARG A 251 19.67 -5.46 9.30
C ARG A 251 20.53 -5.10 8.09
N LEU A 252 19.99 -4.27 7.19
CA LEU A 252 20.66 -3.78 5.99
C LEU A 252 20.47 -2.27 5.86
N SER A 253 21.38 -1.58 5.18
CA SER A 253 21.21 -0.18 4.80
C SER A 253 20.41 -0.09 3.49
N THR A 254 19.53 0.92 3.40
CA THR A 254 18.84 1.30 2.17
C THR A 254 19.53 2.44 1.43
N LEU A 255 20.61 2.98 1.99
CA LEU A 255 21.33 4.14 1.45
C LEU A 255 22.25 3.75 0.28
N PRO A 256 22.36 4.62 -0.75
CA PRO A 256 23.35 4.45 -1.79
C PRO A 256 24.78 4.43 -1.26
N ALA A 257 25.67 3.70 -1.94
CA ALA A 257 27.08 3.67 -1.60
C ALA A 257 27.66 5.10 -1.66
N GLY A 258 28.41 5.48 -0.63
CA GLY A 258 29.01 6.82 -0.52
C GLY A 258 28.03 7.93 -0.12
N PHE A 259 26.81 7.60 0.30
CA PHE A 259 25.86 8.60 0.79
C PHE A 259 26.41 9.32 2.04
N THR A 260 26.40 10.67 2.00
CA THR A 260 26.93 11.55 3.06
C THR A 260 25.87 12.46 3.67
N GLY A 261 24.63 12.40 3.18
CA GLY A 261 23.52 13.20 3.68
C GLY A 261 22.99 12.70 5.02
N LYS A 262 22.01 13.41 5.57
CA LYS A 262 21.24 12.92 6.73
C LYS A 262 20.17 11.93 6.22
N PRO A 263 20.16 10.68 6.71
CA PRO A 263 19.15 9.70 6.32
C PRO A 263 17.73 10.19 6.66
N TRP A 264 16.79 9.86 5.77
CA TRP A 264 15.38 10.21 5.94
C TRP A 264 14.49 9.22 5.18
N ALA A 265 14.64 7.92 5.46
CA ALA A 265 13.86 6.88 4.81
C ALA A 265 12.36 7.02 5.12
N ALA A 266 11.50 6.54 4.20
CA ALA A 266 10.08 6.83 4.32
C ALA A 266 9.20 5.59 4.26
N ASP A 267 9.16 4.84 3.18
CA ASP A 267 8.15 3.82 2.96
C ASP A 267 8.74 2.51 2.50
N LEU A 268 7.97 1.42 2.67
CA LEU A 268 8.37 0.10 2.19
C LEU A 268 7.15 -0.73 1.80
N HIS A 269 7.30 -1.49 0.70
CA HIS A 269 6.29 -2.42 0.20
C HIS A 269 6.93 -3.67 -0.39
N LEU A 270 6.29 -4.83 -0.20
CA LEU A 270 6.63 -6.05 -0.93
C LEU A 270 5.96 -6.08 -2.30
N SER A 271 6.64 -6.67 -3.28
CA SER A 271 6.00 -7.07 -4.53
C SER A 271 4.85 -8.07 -4.26
N PRO A 272 3.81 -8.09 -5.10
CA PRO A 272 2.67 -9.00 -4.91
C PRO A 272 3.04 -10.48 -4.90
N ASP A 273 4.15 -10.87 -5.52
CA ASP A 273 4.67 -12.25 -5.46
C ASP A 273 5.55 -12.51 -4.22
N GLY A 274 5.87 -11.47 -3.44
CA GLY A 274 6.68 -11.55 -2.23
C GLY A 274 8.18 -11.73 -2.46
N ARG A 275 8.66 -11.58 -3.70
CA ARG A 275 10.08 -11.82 -4.06
C ARG A 275 10.97 -10.61 -3.91
N THR A 276 10.40 -9.41 -3.90
CA THR A 276 11.15 -8.16 -3.84
C THR A 276 10.54 -7.22 -2.81
N LEU A 277 11.38 -6.69 -1.93
CA LEU A 277 11.04 -5.60 -1.03
C LEU A 277 11.58 -4.29 -1.62
N TYR A 278 10.73 -3.27 -1.65
CA TYR A 278 11.11 -1.92 -2.06
C TYR A 278 11.09 -0.97 -0.86
N THR A 279 11.99 0.02 -0.86
CA THR A 279 12.01 1.10 0.14
C THR A 279 12.25 2.43 -0.55
N SER A 280 11.72 3.53 0.01
CA SER A 280 12.00 4.89 -0.44
C SER A 280 12.86 5.65 0.56
N GLU A 281 13.78 6.49 0.05
CA GLU A 281 14.64 7.35 0.84
C GLU A 281 14.59 8.79 0.32
N ARG A 282 14.17 9.73 1.20
CA ARG A 282 13.78 11.08 0.81
C ARG A 282 14.96 12.00 0.51
N THR A 283 16.06 11.88 1.26
CA THR A 283 17.24 12.75 1.09
C THR A 283 18.01 12.39 -0.17
N SER A 284 18.20 11.11 -0.45
CA SER A 284 18.87 10.64 -1.67
C SER A 284 17.95 10.65 -2.89
N SER A 285 16.63 10.76 -2.70
CA SER A 285 15.63 10.64 -3.77
C SER A 285 15.73 9.32 -4.52
N THR A 286 15.82 8.21 -3.79
CA THR A 286 16.01 6.87 -4.36
C THR A 286 14.94 5.87 -3.88
N LEU A 287 14.75 4.86 -4.70
CA LEU A 287 14.12 3.59 -4.34
C LEU A 287 15.21 2.51 -4.25
N SER A 288 15.17 1.70 -3.19
CA SER A 288 16.02 0.51 -3.09
C SER A 288 15.17 -0.74 -3.30
N ALA A 289 15.66 -1.68 -4.10
CA ALA A 289 15.04 -2.98 -4.33
C ALA A 289 15.90 -4.09 -3.69
N PHE A 290 15.27 -4.96 -2.91
CA PHE A 290 15.92 -6.09 -2.24
C PHE A 290 15.26 -7.38 -2.68
N ARG A 291 16.05 -8.38 -3.06
CA ARG A 291 15.56 -9.75 -3.20
C ARG A 291 15.21 -10.31 -1.85
N VAL A 292 14.08 -10.97 -1.76
CA VAL A 292 13.64 -11.72 -0.58
C VAL A 292 13.96 -13.20 -0.80
N ASP A 293 14.75 -13.80 0.07
CA ASP A 293 14.96 -15.25 0.08
C ASP A 293 13.69 -15.97 0.54
N ALA A 294 13.16 -16.83 -0.28
CA ALA A 294 11.88 -17.48 -0.04
C ALA A 294 11.84 -18.39 1.21
N ALA A 295 12.97 -18.94 1.63
CA ALA A 295 13.06 -19.84 2.78
C ALA A 295 13.30 -19.08 4.10
N SER A 296 14.28 -18.18 4.12
CA SER A 296 14.69 -17.44 5.31
C SER A 296 13.98 -16.11 5.49
N GLY A 297 13.46 -15.51 4.40
CA GLY A 297 12.94 -14.15 4.35
C GLY A 297 14.05 -13.09 4.38
N GLN A 298 15.32 -13.48 4.38
CA GLN A 298 16.43 -12.54 4.38
C GLN A 298 16.50 -11.74 3.09
N LEU A 299 17.05 -10.53 3.20
CA LEU A 299 17.12 -9.56 2.13
C LEU A 299 18.53 -9.51 1.52
N GLN A 300 18.59 -9.31 0.21
CA GLN A 300 19.80 -9.00 -0.53
C GLN A 300 19.54 -7.79 -1.41
N LEU A 301 20.36 -6.74 -1.28
CA LEU A 301 20.24 -5.56 -2.14
C LEU A 301 20.46 -5.95 -3.60
N LEU A 302 19.51 -5.57 -4.45
CA LEU A 302 19.57 -5.76 -5.91
C LEU A 302 20.05 -4.50 -6.61
N ALA A 303 19.36 -3.38 -6.32
CA ALA A 303 19.62 -2.10 -6.96
C ALA A 303 19.10 -0.94 -6.12
N GLN A 304 19.63 0.24 -6.43
CA GLN A 304 19.12 1.53 -5.97
C GLN A 304 18.95 2.41 -7.20
N VAL A 305 17.74 2.94 -7.39
CA VAL A 305 17.38 3.69 -8.57
C VAL A 305 16.86 5.08 -8.19
N PRO A 306 17.17 6.12 -8.98
CA PRO A 306 16.62 7.46 -8.75
C PRO A 306 15.11 7.47 -9.01
N THR A 307 14.41 8.31 -8.26
CA THR A 307 12.97 8.51 -8.40
C THR A 307 12.58 9.98 -8.27
N GLU A 308 11.39 10.26 -7.75
CA GLU A 308 10.91 11.61 -7.48
C GLU A 308 11.76 12.33 -6.42
N LYS A 309 11.70 13.66 -6.41
CA LYS A 309 12.33 14.44 -5.34
C LYS A 309 11.54 14.28 -4.04
N THR A 310 12.22 13.90 -2.95
CA THR A 310 11.64 13.64 -1.63
C THR A 310 10.51 12.60 -1.70
N PRO A 311 10.80 11.34 -2.11
CA PRO A 311 9.79 10.30 -2.31
C PRO A 311 9.29 9.81 -0.95
N ARG A 312 8.05 10.18 -0.55
CA ARG A 312 7.53 9.84 0.77
C ARG A 312 6.76 8.52 0.76
N GLY A 313 5.74 8.40 -0.08
CA GLY A 313 4.92 7.20 -0.21
C GLY A 313 4.99 6.65 -1.62
N PHE A 314 4.85 5.35 -1.74
CA PHE A 314 4.74 4.65 -3.02
C PHE A 314 3.88 3.39 -2.85
N ALA A 315 3.44 2.82 -3.95
CA ALA A 315 2.77 1.52 -3.95
C ALA A 315 3.21 0.68 -5.15
N VAL A 316 3.05 -0.65 -5.04
CA VAL A 316 3.26 -1.59 -6.14
C VAL A 316 1.90 -2.09 -6.60
N ASP A 317 1.63 -2.07 -7.90
CA ASP A 317 0.40 -2.58 -8.46
C ASP A 317 0.25 -4.10 -8.25
N SER A 318 -0.97 -4.61 -8.25
CA SER A 318 -1.25 -6.03 -7.96
C SER A 318 -0.65 -7.01 -8.97
N SER A 319 -0.37 -6.53 -10.19
CA SER A 319 0.33 -7.33 -11.19
C SER A 319 1.83 -7.45 -10.95
N GLY A 320 2.38 -6.60 -10.08
CA GLY A 320 3.82 -6.49 -9.81
C GLY A 320 4.63 -5.90 -10.97
N ARG A 321 3.96 -5.27 -11.94
CA ARG A 321 4.61 -4.69 -13.12
C ARG A 321 5.01 -3.23 -12.95
N PHE A 322 4.39 -2.53 -12.02
CA PHE A 322 4.59 -1.10 -11.84
C PHE A 322 4.72 -0.72 -10.37
N LEU A 323 5.66 0.18 -10.09
CA LEU A 323 5.79 0.87 -8.82
C LEU A 323 5.48 2.35 -9.06
N ILE A 324 4.56 2.92 -8.26
CA ILE A 324 4.11 4.31 -8.38
C ILE A 324 4.59 5.07 -7.15
N ALA A 325 5.46 6.06 -7.34
CA ALA A 325 6.07 6.85 -6.27
C ALA A 325 5.61 8.32 -6.29
N ALA A 326 5.30 8.86 -5.11
CA ALA A 326 4.90 10.25 -4.92
C ALA A 326 6.06 11.10 -4.40
N GLY A 327 6.39 12.18 -5.13
CA GLY A 327 7.46 13.10 -4.77
C GLY A 327 6.95 14.39 -4.16
N GLN A 328 7.20 14.59 -2.87
CA GLN A 328 6.68 15.73 -2.12
C GLN A 328 7.13 17.09 -2.73
N GLU A 329 8.41 17.18 -3.11
CA GLU A 329 8.98 18.42 -3.63
C GLU A 329 8.94 18.51 -5.16
N SER A 330 8.73 17.42 -5.88
CA SER A 330 8.54 17.44 -7.33
C SER A 330 7.09 17.72 -7.73
N HIS A 331 6.13 17.61 -6.81
CA HIS A 331 4.70 17.79 -7.08
C HIS A 331 4.21 16.89 -8.22
N SER A 332 4.76 15.69 -8.30
CA SER A 332 4.51 14.70 -9.34
C SER A 332 4.49 13.29 -8.77
N VAL A 333 3.95 12.38 -9.54
CA VAL A 333 4.08 10.95 -9.32
C VAL A 333 4.81 10.31 -10.50
N SER A 334 5.58 9.27 -10.22
CA SER A 334 6.28 8.51 -11.25
C SER A 334 5.82 7.07 -11.27
N VAL A 335 5.69 6.51 -12.48
CA VAL A 335 5.43 5.10 -12.73
C VAL A 335 6.71 4.46 -13.20
N HIS A 336 7.28 3.58 -12.38
CA HIS A 336 8.43 2.77 -12.71
C HIS A 336 7.97 1.41 -13.22
N PRO A 337 8.31 0.99 -14.45
CA PRO A 337 8.14 -0.40 -14.86
C PRO A 337 9.08 -1.29 -14.02
N ILE A 338 8.59 -2.42 -13.55
CA ILE A 338 9.40 -3.40 -12.81
C ILE A 338 9.82 -4.48 -13.79
N ASP A 339 11.13 -4.75 -13.87
CA ASP A 339 11.66 -5.87 -14.65
C ASP A 339 11.20 -7.20 -14.03
N PRO A 340 10.44 -8.03 -14.74
CA PRO A 340 9.85 -9.24 -14.16
C PRO A 340 10.90 -10.33 -13.83
N ALA A 341 12.09 -10.27 -14.43
CA ALA A 341 13.15 -11.24 -14.18
C ALA A 341 13.98 -10.88 -12.94
N THR A 342 14.21 -9.60 -12.72
CA THR A 342 15.09 -9.11 -11.65
C THR A 342 14.36 -8.48 -10.48
N GLY A 343 13.14 -7.96 -10.67
CA GLY A 343 12.40 -7.18 -9.70
C GLY A 343 12.90 -5.72 -9.58
N VAL A 344 13.83 -5.29 -10.43
CA VAL A 344 14.42 -3.94 -10.36
C VAL A 344 13.51 -2.93 -11.06
N PRO A 345 13.17 -1.79 -10.40
CA PRO A 345 12.42 -0.72 -11.05
C PRO A 345 13.24 -0.04 -12.16
N GLY A 346 12.63 0.12 -13.32
CA GLY A 346 13.24 0.76 -14.48
C GLY A 346 13.07 2.29 -14.48
N THR A 347 13.40 2.93 -15.61
CA THR A 347 13.26 4.38 -15.80
C THR A 347 11.80 4.79 -15.72
N PRO A 348 11.42 5.77 -14.86
CA PRO A 348 10.04 6.15 -14.66
C PRO A 348 9.49 7.07 -15.75
N GLN A 349 8.18 6.99 -15.96
CA GLN A 349 7.40 8.08 -16.54
C GLN A 349 6.83 8.96 -15.43
N ARG A 350 6.85 10.29 -15.62
CA ARG A 350 6.34 11.25 -14.63
C ARG A 350 5.01 11.84 -15.05
N PHE A 351 4.13 12.03 -14.06
CA PHE A 351 2.80 12.60 -14.23
C PHE A 351 2.58 13.70 -13.19
N PRO A 352 1.93 14.82 -13.57
CA PRO A 352 1.63 15.88 -12.62
C PRO A 352 0.68 15.39 -11.54
N ALA A 353 0.86 15.86 -10.30
CA ALA A 353 -0.04 15.66 -9.17
C ALA A 353 -0.36 17.00 -8.52
N GLY A 354 -1.13 17.00 -7.42
CA GLY A 354 -1.29 18.17 -6.58
C GLY A 354 0.01 18.53 -5.84
N LYS A 355 -0.02 19.57 -5.02
CA LYS A 355 1.15 20.02 -4.26
C LYS A 355 1.39 19.11 -3.07
N ASN A 356 2.65 18.72 -2.86
CA ASN A 356 3.11 17.84 -1.79
C ASN A 356 2.38 16.48 -1.78
N PRO A 357 2.45 15.70 -2.91
CA PRO A 357 1.91 14.36 -2.94
C PRO A 357 2.73 13.47 -2.00
N ASN A 358 2.05 12.61 -1.20
CA ASN A 358 2.74 11.97 -0.08
C ASN A 358 2.28 10.55 0.27
N TRP A 359 1.14 10.10 -0.25
CA TRP A 359 0.62 8.75 -0.05
C TRP A 359 0.01 8.24 -1.34
N VAL A 360 0.17 6.95 -1.62
CA VAL A 360 -0.34 6.29 -2.83
C VAL A 360 -1.09 5.03 -2.42
N GLU A 361 -2.35 4.89 -2.86
CA GLU A 361 -3.11 3.66 -2.78
C GLU A 361 -3.47 3.19 -4.18
N ILE A 362 -3.38 1.86 -4.42
CA ILE A 362 -3.73 1.24 -5.69
C ILE A 362 -4.84 0.22 -5.46
N VAL A 363 -5.90 0.32 -6.23
CA VAL A 363 -7.08 -0.55 -6.10
C VAL A 363 -7.46 -1.11 -7.47
N ASP A 364 -7.51 -2.44 -7.55
CA ASP A 364 -8.11 -3.11 -8.70
C ASP A 364 -9.60 -3.29 -8.47
N LEU A 365 -10.37 -2.84 -9.43
CA LEU A 365 -11.82 -2.98 -9.47
C LEU A 365 -12.23 -3.99 -10.55
N PRO A 366 -13.35 -4.69 -10.38
CA PRO A 366 -13.84 -5.73 -11.30
C PRO A 366 -13.99 -5.29 -12.74
#